data_5f207e48cd17e95f91e70ea8a1824720
#
_entry.id   5f207e48cd17e95f91e70ea8a1824720
#
_cell.length_a   1.000
_cell.length_b   1.000
_cell.length_c   1.000
_cell.angle_alpha   90.00
_cell.angle_beta   90.00
_cell.angle_gamma   90.00
#
_symmetry.space_group_name_H-M   'P 1'
#
loop_
_entity.id
_entity.type
_entity.pdbx_description
1 polymer ?
#
loop_
_entity_poly.entity_id
_entity_poly.type
_entity_poly.pdbx_seq_one_letter_code
_entity_poly.pdbx_strand_id
1 'polypeptide(L)'
;MTTTPGPEEQPALLPDLARAAVRRSRAEQPAKAVPATKAAEVDPVARVLVEVPLAHLDRPFDYLVPEAMADSAVPGARVKVRFAGQDLDGFVIERLPRSEHEGRLAPLRRVVSAEPVLTPEVARLCEAVAQRYAGTVSDVLRLAVPPRHATTEKKEPVPPAPAPAPLDDPGPWAAYDGGAALLEALARSAAPRAVWT
;
A
#
# COMPACT_ATOMS: atom_id res chain seq x y z
N MET A 1 -4.22 60.14 37.32
CA MET A 1 -5.27 59.09 37.41
C MET A 1 -5.43 58.52 36.05
N THR A 2 -4.73 57.43 35.77
CA THR A 2 -4.70 56.79 34.46
C THR A 2 -5.42 55.43 34.58
N THR A 3 -6.58 55.32 33.99
CA THR A 3 -7.44 54.14 34.00
C THR A 3 -6.94 53.15 32.99
N THR A 4 -6.49 51.98 33.42
CA THR A 4 -6.12 50.83 32.56
C THR A 4 -7.41 50.18 32.08
N PRO A 5 -7.59 49.93 30.75
CA PRO A 5 -8.72 49.13 30.27
C PRO A 5 -8.48 47.64 30.60
N GLY A 6 -9.53 46.98 31.06
CA GLY A 6 -9.56 45.56 31.37
C GLY A 6 -9.52 44.70 30.12
N PRO A 7 -9.29 43.37 30.26
CA PRO A 7 -9.16 42.45 29.14
C PRO A 7 -10.52 42.34 28.39
N GLU A 8 -10.51 42.64 27.10
CA GLU A 8 -11.62 42.39 26.19
C GLU A 8 -11.90 40.87 26.12
N GLU A 9 -13.10 40.52 26.51
CA GLU A 9 -13.66 39.20 26.35
C GLU A 9 -13.81 38.87 24.85
N GLN A 10 -12.97 38.02 24.31
CA GLN A 10 -13.10 37.56 22.94
C GLN A 10 -14.35 36.69 22.82
N PRO A 11 -15.28 36.99 21.90
CA PRO A 11 -16.49 36.20 21.72
C PRO A 11 -16.09 34.78 21.21
N ALA A 12 -16.63 33.76 21.86
CA ALA A 12 -16.42 32.38 21.49
C ALA A 12 -16.84 32.10 20.02
N LEU A 13 -15.90 31.74 19.19
CA LEU A 13 -15.99 31.70 17.73
C LEU A 13 -16.95 30.64 17.15
N LEU A 14 -17.56 29.77 17.95
CA LEU A 14 -18.60 28.84 17.47
C LEU A 14 -19.58 28.47 18.59
N PRO A 15 -20.88 28.72 18.44
CA PRO A 15 -21.90 28.27 19.39
C PRO A 15 -21.94 26.73 19.40
N ASP A 16 -22.05 26.12 20.57
CA ASP A 16 -22.19 24.67 20.77
C ASP A 16 -23.34 24.02 19.97
N LEU A 17 -24.31 24.82 19.57
CA LEU A 17 -25.41 24.42 18.69
C LEU A 17 -24.97 23.97 17.28
N ALA A 18 -23.89 24.54 16.72
CA ALA A 18 -23.37 24.12 15.41
C ALA A 18 -22.70 22.76 15.50
N ARG A 19 -22.00 22.48 16.59
CA ARG A 19 -21.39 21.17 16.86
C ARG A 19 -22.41 20.07 17.12
N ALA A 20 -23.52 20.40 17.79
CA ALA A 20 -24.63 19.48 18.02
C ALA A 20 -25.41 19.18 16.73
N ALA A 21 -25.59 20.15 15.83
CA ALA A 21 -26.25 19.95 14.53
C ALA A 21 -25.42 19.05 13.60
N VAL A 22 -24.09 19.27 13.54
CA VAL A 22 -23.19 18.41 12.76
C VAL A 22 -23.13 16.98 13.31
N ARG A 23 -23.18 16.80 14.63
CA ARG A 23 -23.29 15.46 15.23
C ARG A 23 -24.62 14.76 14.93
N ARG A 24 -25.73 15.49 14.96
CA ARG A 24 -27.07 14.92 14.65
C ARG A 24 -27.19 14.55 13.17
N SER A 25 -26.75 15.40 12.25
CA SER A 25 -26.80 15.10 10.82
C SER A 25 -25.92 13.88 10.44
N ARG A 26 -24.86 13.59 11.22
CA ARG A 26 -24.02 12.41 11.02
C ARG A 26 -24.63 11.13 11.63
N ALA A 27 -25.46 11.27 12.67
CA ALA A 27 -26.15 10.13 13.31
C ALA A 27 -27.43 9.73 12.58
N GLU A 28 -28.06 10.63 11.82
CA GLU A 28 -29.34 10.38 11.13
C GLU A 28 -29.21 9.96 9.65
N GLN A 29 -28.00 9.86 9.11
CA GLN A 29 -27.85 9.21 7.81
C GLN A 29 -27.92 7.71 8.03
N PRO A 30 -29.03 7.05 7.64
CA PRO A 30 -29.09 5.58 7.69
C PRO A 30 -27.94 5.09 6.83
N ALA A 31 -27.08 4.25 7.41
CA ALA A 31 -26.05 3.56 6.68
C ALA A 31 -26.76 2.87 5.49
N LYS A 32 -26.56 3.41 4.29
CA LYS A 32 -27.12 2.85 3.06
C LYS A 32 -26.76 1.37 3.09
N ALA A 33 -27.75 0.50 3.25
CA ALA A 33 -27.56 -0.93 3.38
C ALA A 33 -26.71 -1.37 2.17
N VAL A 34 -25.44 -1.65 2.40
CA VAL A 34 -24.59 -2.24 1.39
C VAL A 34 -25.19 -3.61 1.14
N PRO A 35 -25.60 -3.94 -0.11
CA PRO A 35 -26.17 -5.24 -0.40
C PRO A 35 -25.23 -6.30 0.15
N ALA A 36 -25.79 -7.40 0.66
CA ALA A 36 -25.02 -8.50 1.23
C ALA A 36 -24.11 -9.05 0.14
N THR A 37 -22.86 -8.60 0.14
CA THR A 37 -21.85 -9.06 -0.82
C THR A 37 -21.49 -10.47 -0.45
N LYS A 38 -21.71 -11.43 -1.36
CA LYS A 38 -21.30 -12.82 -1.17
C LYS A 38 -19.77 -12.84 -1.02
N ALA A 39 -19.29 -13.43 0.06
CA ALA A 39 -17.86 -13.56 0.34
C ALA A 39 -17.24 -14.65 -0.52
N ALA A 40 -15.95 -14.57 -0.78
CA ALA A 40 -15.16 -15.65 -1.37
C ALA A 40 -15.28 -16.91 -0.51
N GLU A 41 -15.31 -18.09 -1.13
CA GLU A 41 -15.42 -19.38 -0.44
C GLU A 41 -14.13 -19.76 0.29
N VAL A 42 -12.99 -19.43 -0.32
CA VAL A 42 -11.66 -19.71 0.25
C VAL A 42 -11.02 -18.39 0.69
N ASP A 43 -10.52 -18.38 1.92
CA ASP A 43 -9.87 -17.23 2.55
C ASP A 43 -10.60 -15.90 2.30
N PRO A 44 -11.82 -15.77 2.83
CA PRO A 44 -12.71 -14.64 2.54
C PRO A 44 -12.23 -13.30 3.10
N VAL A 45 -11.14 -13.28 3.85
CA VAL A 45 -10.59 -12.07 4.46
C VAL A 45 -9.29 -11.69 3.78
N ALA A 46 -9.18 -10.42 3.36
CA ALA A 46 -7.94 -9.82 2.92
C ALA A 46 -7.41 -8.88 4.00
N ARG A 47 -6.21 -9.12 4.46
CA ARG A 47 -5.43 -8.21 5.31
C ARG A 47 -4.76 -7.20 4.41
N VAL A 48 -5.13 -5.93 4.54
CA VAL A 48 -4.73 -4.84 3.63
C VAL A 48 -3.95 -3.79 4.39
N LEU A 49 -2.75 -3.46 3.91
CA LEU A 49 -2.04 -2.26 4.31
C LEU A 49 -2.58 -1.09 3.48
N VAL A 50 -3.29 -0.18 4.14
CA VAL A 50 -3.92 0.97 3.50
C VAL A 50 -2.92 2.12 3.42
N GLU A 51 -2.83 2.80 2.28
CA GLU A 51 -1.94 3.96 2.09
C GLU A 51 -2.50 5.19 2.82
N VAL A 52 -2.27 5.27 4.13
CA VAL A 52 -2.68 6.39 4.99
C VAL A 52 -1.45 7.05 5.58
N PRO A 53 -1.25 8.37 5.41
CA PRO A 53 -0.07 9.08 5.94
C PRO A 53 -0.23 9.43 7.44
N LEU A 54 -0.68 8.48 8.26
CA LEU A 54 -0.93 8.67 9.69
C LEU A 54 -0.28 7.52 10.46
N ALA A 55 0.76 7.82 11.23
CA ALA A 55 1.57 6.81 11.93
C ALA A 55 0.75 5.88 12.84
N HIS A 56 -0.29 6.37 13.52
CA HIS A 56 -1.14 5.54 14.39
C HIS A 56 -2.06 4.59 13.61
N LEU A 57 -2.17 4.73 12.29
CA LEU A 57 -2.92 3.87 11.38
C LEU A 57 -2.00 3.03 10.47
N ASP A 58 -0.70 3.09 10.68
CA ASP A 58 0.31 2.33 9.94
C ASP A 58 0.33 0.86 10.39
N ARG A 59 -0.79 0.19 10.11
CA ARG A 59 -1.03 -1.23 10.40
C ARG A 59 -1.98 -1.82 9.39
N PRO A 60 -1.96 -3.12 9.16
CA PRO A 60 -2.94 -3.77 8.30
C PRO A 60 -4.36 -3.73 8.88
N PHE A 61 -5.36 -3.72 7.98
CA PHE A 61 -6.79 -3.80 8.30
C PHE A 61 -7.43 -4.93 7.51
N ASP A 62 -8.37 -5.62 8.13
CA ASP A 62 -9.06 -6.75 7.52
C ASP A 62 -10.30 -6.30 6.75
N TYR A 63 -10.44 -6.80 5.53
CA TYR A 63 -11.56 -6.55 4.63
C TYR A 63 -12.17 -7.84 4.12
N LEU A 64 -13.47 -7.83 3.86
CA LEU A 64 -14.14 -8.96 3.20
C LEU A 64 -13.76 -8.97 1.72
N VAL A 65 -13.40 -10.13 1.20
CA VAL A 65 -13.19 -10.33 -0.23
C VAL A 65 -14.49 -10.77 -0.88
N PRO A 66 -15.07 -9.97 -1.80
CA PRO A 66 -16.19 -10.39 -2.61
C PRO A 66 -15.84 -11.62 -3.47
N GLU A 67 -16.79 -12.53 -3.67
CA GLU A 67 -16.62 -13.71 -4.52
C GLU A 67 -16.10 -13.34 -5.92
N ALA A 68 -16.63 -12.27 -6.52
CA ALA A 68 -16.20 -11.78 -7.82
C ALA A 68 -14.73 -11.30 -7.88
N MET A 69 -14.08 -11.14 -6.72
CA MET A 69 -12.68 -10.72 -6.60
C MET A 69 -11.79 -11.84 -6.03
N ALA A 70 -12.32 -13.04 -5.83
CA ALA A 70 -11.61 -14.13 -5.16
C ALA A 70 -10.26 -14.46 -5.81
N ASP A 71 -10.24 -14.55 -7.14
CA ASP A 71 -9.04 -14.92 -7.91
C ASP A 71 -8.07 -13.76 -8.12
N SER A 72 -8.56 -12.51 -8.02
CA SER A 72 -7.76 -11.32 -8.33
C SER A 72 -7.21 -10.62 -7.08
N ALA A 73 -7.87 -10.78 -5.92
CA ALA A 73 -7.42 -10.21 -4.65
C ALA A 73 -6.34 -11.09 -4.00
N VAL A 74 -5.24 -11.30 -4.70
CA VAL A 74 -4.10 -12.12 -4.23
C VAL A 74 -3.12 -11.30 -3.38
N PRO A 75 -2.31 -11.91 -2.51
CA PRO A 75 -1.23 -11.22 -1.81
C PRO A 75 -0.34 -10.45 -2.79
N GLY A 76 0.00 -9.22 -2.44
CA GLY A 76 0.76 -8.30 -3.29
C GLY A 76 -0.07 -7.49 -4.28
N ALA A 77 -1.35 -7.82 -4.49
CA ALA A 77 -2.22 -7.08 -5.38
C ALA A 77 -2.59 -5.70 -4.82
N ARG A 78 -2.65 -4.69 -5.70
CA ARG A 78 -3.14 -3.36 -5.35
C ARG A 78 -4.67 -3.32 -5.36
N VAL A 79 -5.26 -2.82 -4.30
CA VAL A 79 -6.71 -2.77 -4.10
C VAL A 79 -7.17 -1.36 -3.73
N LYS A 80 -8.46 -1.09 -3.93
CA LYS A 80 -9.15 0.06 -3.31
C LYS A 80 -10.06 -0.42 -2.21
N VAL A 81 -10.02 0.30 -1.10
CA VAL A 81 -10.81 0.03 0.10
C VAL A 81 -11.53 1.28 0.57
N ARG A 82 -12.65 1.09 1.26
CA ARG A 82 -13.33 2.18 1.96
C ARG A 82 -12.74 2.30 3.36
N PHE A 83 -12.07 3.42 3.63
CA PHE A 83 -11.46 3.71 4.91
C PHE A 83 -11.84 5.12 5.39
N ALA A 84 -12.35 5.23 6.62
CA ALA A 84 -12.78 6.52 7.21
C ALA A 84 -13.65 7.40 6.28
N GLY A 85 -14.52 6.77 5.46
CA GLY A 85 -15.39 7.50 4.55
C GLY A 85 -14.76 7.88 3.20
N GLN A 86 -13.53 7.49 2.92
CA GLN A 86 -12.82 7.74 1.66
C GLN A 86 -12.43 6.42 0.97
N ASP A 87 -12.27 6.46 -0.35
CA ASP A 87 -11.75 5.33 -1.12
C ASP A 87 -10.23 5.52 -1.26
N LEU A 88 -9.48 4.68 -0.56
CA LEU A 88 -8.02 4.71 -0.52
C LEU A 88 -7.43 3.51 -1.24
N ASP A 89 -6.20 3.68 -1.70
CA ASP A 89 -5.39 2.59 -2.23
C ASP A 89 -4.75 1.81 -1.07
N GLY A 90 -4.42 0.56 -1.34
CA GLY A 90 -3.73 -0.32 -0.40
C GLY A 90 -3.24 -1.57 -1.10
N PHE A 91 -2.49 -2.40 -0.36
CA PHE A 91 -1.97 -3.67 -0.84
C PHE A 91 -2.49 -4.81 0.02
N VAL A 92 -2.91 -5.89 -0.63
CA VAL A 92 -3.21 -7.14 0.07
C VAL A 92 -1.89 -7.72 0.57
N ILE A 93 -1.76 -7.88 1.87
CA ILE A 93 -0.58 -8.50 2.50
C ILE A 93 -0.76 -10.01 2.55
N GLU A 94 -1.94 -10.46 2.97
CA GLU A 94 -2.27 -11.87 3.05
C GLU A 94 -3.78 -12.11 2.91
N ARG A 95 -4.15 -13.34 2.63
CA ARG A 95 -5.52 -13.84 2.66
C ARG A 95 -5.70 -14.76 3.87
N LEU A 96 -6.83 -14.66 4.54
CA LEU A 96 -7.11 -15.38 5.78
C LEU A 96 -8.48 -16.03 5.73
N PRO A 97 -8.65 -17.21 6.34
CA PRO A 97 -9.94 -17.85 6.47
C PRO A 97 -10.86 -17.09 7.43
N ARG A 98 -10.31 -16.35 8.37
CA ARG A 98 -11.04 -15.64 9.42
C ARG A 98 -10.29 -14.38 9.86
N SER A 99 -11.05 -13.34 10.22
CA SER A 99 -10.52 -12.15 10.89
C SER A 99 -10.62 -12.31 12.42
N GLU A 100 -9.66 -11.72 13.12
CA GLU A 100 -9.72 -11.55 14.58
C GLU A 100 -10.65 -10.40 14.99
N HIS A 101 -11.08 -9.56 14.04
CA HIS A 101 -12.01 -8.48 14.29
C HIS A 101 -13.43 -9.02 14.46
N GLU A 102 -14.05 -8.78 15.62
CA GLU A 102 -15.40 -9.27 15.94
C GLU A 102 -16.51 -8.54 15.16
N GLY A 103 -16.22 -7.40 14.57
CA GLY A 103 -17.17 -6.58 13.83
C GLY A 103 -17.38 -7.05 12.38
N ARG A 104 -18.42 -6.48 11.73
CA ARG A 104 -18.66 -6.71 10.31
C ARG A 104 -17.53 -6.08 9.48
N LEU A 105 -16.86 -6.87 8.66
CA LEU A 105 -15.84 -6.38 7.74
C LEU A 105 -16.48 -5.62 6.57
N ALA A 106 -15.85 -4.50 6.22
CA ALA A 106 -16.17 -3.80 4.98
C ALA A 106 -15.64 -4.60 3.78
N PRO A 107 -16.37 -4.68 2.65
CA PRO A 107 -15.88 -5.36 1.47
C PRO A 107 -14.79 -4.54 0.77
N LEU A 108 -13.86 -5.22 0.09
CA LEU A 108 -12.99 -4.60 -0.90
C LEU A 108 -13.84 -3.87 -1.94
N ARG A 109 -13.41 -2.70 -2.36
CA ARG A 109 -14.12 -1.91 -3.39
C ARG A 109 -13.81 -2.40 -4.78
N ARG A 110 -12.55 -2.64 -5.06
CA ARG A 110 -12.08 -3.25 -6.31
C ARG A 110 -10.61 -3.68 -6.18
N VAL A 111 -10.22 -4.63 -7.01
CA VAL A 111 -8.82 -4.91 -7.32
C VAL A 111 -8.37 -3.97 -8.43
N VAL A 112 -7.30 -3.22 -8.20
CA VAL A 112 -6.78 -2.23 -9.15
C VAL A 112 -5.95 -2.91 -10.23
N SER A 113 -5.13 -3.88 -9.83
CA SER A 113 -4.39 -4.79 -10.69
C SER A 113 -4.34 -6.15 -10.01
N ALA A 114 -4.66 -7.21 -10.75
CA ALA A 114 -4.56 -8.59 -10.26
C ALA A 114 -3.10 -9.06 -10.18
N GLU A 115 -2.18 -8.33 -10.80
CA GLU A 115 -0.76 -8.63 -10.73
C GLU A 115 -0.21 -8.28 -9.34
N PRO A 116 0.49 -9.21 -8.65
CA PRO A 116 1.12 -8.94 -7.37
C PRO A 116 2.35 -8.06 -7.56
N VAL A 117 2.16 -6.74 -7.39
CA VAL A 117 3.22 -5.74 -7.56
C VAL A 117 4.06 -5.54 -6.29
N LEU A 118 3.54 -5.95 -5.14
CA LEU A 118 4.25 -5.95 -3.86
C LEU A 118 4.68 -7.38 -3.52
N THR A 119 5.95 -7.70 -3.77
CA THR A 119 6.48 -9.01 -3.38
C THR A 119 6.71 -9.08 -1.86
N PRO A 120 6.71 -10.28 -1.25
CA PRO A 120 6.98 -10.43 0.18
C PRO A 120 8.35 -9.87 0.60
N GLU A 121 9.36 -9.95 -0.27
CA GLU A 121 10.70 -9.41 -0.03
C GLU A 121 10.68 -7.89 0.07
N VAL A 122 9.98 -7.22 -0.88
CA VAL A 122 9.83 -5.76 -0.88
C VAL A 122 9.01 -5.31 0.32
N ALA A 123 7.95 -6.04 0.69
CA ALA A 123 7.15 -5.73 1.88
C ALA A 123 8.02 -5.76 3.16
N ARG A 124 8.80 -6.84 3.37
CA ARG A 124 9.73 -6.95 4.50
C ARG A 124 10.80 -5.86 4.49
N LEU A 125 11.32 -5.50 3.31
CA LEU A 125 12.28 -4.41 3.20
C LEU A 125 11.66 -3.07 3.62
N CYS A 126 10.43 -2.78 3.18
CA CYS A 126 9.71 -1.56 3.55
C CYS A 126 9.48 -1.48 5.06
N GLU A 127 9.10 -2.57 5.70
CA GLU A 127 8.96 -2.65 7.15
C GLU A 127 10.29 -2.38 7.87
N ALA A 128 11.37 -3.02 7.43
CA ALA A 128 12.70 -2.84 8.02
C ALA A 128 13.20 -1.40 7.89
N VAL A 129 12.97 -0.75 6.74
CA VAL A 129 13.32 0.65 6.50
C VAL A 129 12.49 1.57 7.38
N ALA A 130 11.17 1.37 7.44
CA ALA A 130 10.28 2.16 8.29
C ALA A 130 10.69 2.08 9.76
N GLN A 131 10.97 0.89 10.28
CA GLN A 131 11.47 0.69 11.64
C GLN A 131 12.82 1.38 11.87
N ARG A 132 13.74 1.26 10.93
CA ARG A 132 15.10 1.81 11.07
C ARG A 132 15.13 3.32 11.11
N TYR A 133 14.22 3.98 10.39
CA TYR A 133 14.19 5.44 10.24
C TYR A 133 12.99 6.10 10.93
N ALA A 134 12.28 5.36 11.78
CA ALA A 134 11.08 5.82 12.50
C ALA A 134 10.01 6.44 11.56
N GLY A 135 9.91 5.89 10.36
CA GLY A 135 8.90 6.27 9.35
C GLY A 135 7.67 5.37 9.39
N THR A 136 6.76 5.58 8.45
CA THR A 136 5.63 4.68 8.23
C THR A 136 5.91 3.71 7.08
N VAL A 137 5.40 2.49 7.16
CA VAL A 137 5.50 1.50 6.07
C VAL A 137 4.81 2.03 4.81
N SER A 138 3.69 2.72 4.98
CA SER A 138 2.92 3.36 3.92
C SER A 138 3.76 4.38 3.11
N ASP A 139 4.59 5.20 3.76
CA ASP A 139 5.45 6.16 3.07
C ASP A 139 6.59 5.47 2.30
N VAL A 140 7.19 4.42 2.88
CA VAL A 140 8.24 3.64 2.22
C VAL A 140 7.67 2.89 1.01
N LEU A 141 6.47 2.28 1.14
CA LEU A 141 5.80 1.60 0.03
C LEU A 141 5.54 2.52 -1.15
N ARG A 142 5.12 3.77 -0.89
CA ARG A 142 4.89 4.77 -1.94
C ARG A 142 6.13 5.07 -2.76
N LEU A 143 7.32 4.93 -2.16
CA LEU A 143 8.61 5.08 -2.85
C LEU A 143 9.05 3.78 -3.54
N ALA A 144 8.75 2.62 -2.94
CA ALA A 144 9.20 1.33 -3.43
C ALA A 144 8.34 0.79 -4.58
N VAL A 145 7.02 1.06 -4.56
CA VAL A 145 6.08 0.57 -5.57
C VAL A 145 5.48 1.76 -6.34
N PRO A 146 5.89 1.98 -7.59
CA PRO A 146 5.45 3.13 -8.37
C PRO A 146 3.93 3.12 -8.61
N PRO A 147 3.32 4.30 -8.90
CA PRO A 147 1.94 4.40 -9.32
C PRO A 147 1.64 3.54 -10.55
N ARG A 148 0.43 3.00 -10.61
CA ARG A 148 -0.01 2.20 -11.75
C ARG A 148 -0.10 3.02 -13.03
N HIS A 149 0.49 2.50 -14.11
CA HIS A 149 0.35 3.03 -15.46
C HIS A 149 -0.59 2.17 -16.32
N ALA A 150 -1.90 2.34 -16.14
CA ALA A 150 -2.94 1.53 -16.82
C ALA A 150 -2.84 1.51 -18.35
N THR A 151 -2.33 2.58 -18.97
CA THR A 151 -2.12 2.64 -20.42
C THR A 151 -0.96 1.75 -20.87
N THR A 152 0.09 1.67 -20.04
CA THR A 152 1.26 0.83 -20.33
C THR A 152 0.93 -0.65 -20.11
N GLU A 153 0.18 -0.98 -19.07
CA GLU A 153 -0.25 -2.36 -18.78
C GLU A 153 -1.15 -2.95 -19.89
N LYS A 154 -1.87 -2.11 -20.64
CA LYS A 154 -2.70 -2.54 -21.77
C LYS A 154 -1.92 -2.76 -23.06
N LYS A 155 -0.65 -2.34 -23.12
CA LYS A 155 0.18 -2.57 -24.29
C LYS A 155 0.60 -4.03 -24.33
N GLU A 156 0.56 -4.61 -25.51
CA GLU A 156 1.09 -5.95 -25.72
C GLU A 156 2.59 -5.98 -25.33
N PRO A 157 3.03 -6.94 -24.53
CA PRO A 157 4.44 -7.03 -24.14
C PRO A 157 5.30 -7.18 -25.39
N VAL A 158 6.28 -6.30 -25.53
CA VAL A 158 7.30 -6.50 -26.56
C VAL A 158 8.12 -7.72 -26.16
N PRO A 159 8.29 -8.73 -27.05
CA PRO A 159 9.12 -9.87 -26.73
C PRO A 159 10.50 -9.40 -26.24
N PRO A 160 11.05 -10.01 -25.18
CA PRO A 160 12.37 -9.66 -24.72
C PRO A 160 13.38 -9.84 -25.86
N ALA A 161 14.30 -8.89 -25.99
CA ALA A 161 15.42 -9.07 -26.90
C ALA A 161 16.16 -10.37 -26.54
N PRO A 162 16.67 -11.11 -27.54
CA PRO A 162 17.47 -12.29 -27.24
C PRO A 162 18.58 -11.91 -26.25
N ALA A 163 18.81 -12.78 -25.27
CA ALA A 163 19.86 -12.55 -24.31
C ALA A 163 21.19 -12.32 -25.04
N PRO A 164 21.97 -11.29 -24.67
CA PRO A 164 23.28 -11.10 -25.27
C PRO A 164 24.13 -12.36 -25.05
N ALA A 165 24.94 -12.68 -26.04
CA ALA A 165 25.87 -13.81 -25.92
C ALA A 165 26.74 -13.59 -24.66
N PRO A 166 27.13 -14.68 -23.97
CA PRO A 166 28.10 -14.58 -22.88
C PRO A 166 29.34 -13.82 -23.36
N LEU A 167 29.83 -12.92 -22.54
CA LEU A 167 31.08 -12.21 -22.82
C LEU A 167 32.23 -13.18 -22.58
N ASP A 168 32.88 -13.61 -23.66
CA ASP A 168 34.11 -14.45 -23.58
C ASP A 168 35.29 -13.65 -23.05
N ASP A 169 35.24 -12.32 -23.18
CA ASP A 169 36.27 -11.38 -22.68
C ASP A 169 35.58 -10.37 -21.72
N PRO A 170 36.10 -10.16 -20.51
CA PRO A 170 35.60 -9.18 -19.59
C PRO A 170 35.70 -7.73 -20.11
N GLY A 171 36.45 -7.48 -21.18
CA GLY A 171 36.59 -6.17 -21.81
C GLY A 171 36.93 -5.05 -20.80
N PRO A 172 36.18 -3.93 -20.81
CA PRO A 172 36.45 -2.80 -19.88
C PRO A 172 36.32 -3.19 -18.41
N TRP A 173 35.59 -4.24 -18.09
CA TRP A 173 35.38 -4.71 -16.70
C TRP A 173 36.62 -5.31 -16.09
N ALA A 174 37.63 -5.73 -16.93
CA ALA A 174 38.91 -6.20 -16.46
C ALA A 174 39.72 -5.13 -15.72
N ALA A 175 39.41 -3.85 -15.94
CA ALA A 175 40.07 -2.74 -15.25
C ALA A 175 39.62 -2.56 -13.79
N TYR A 176 38.49 -3.17 -13.41
CA TYR A 176 37.95 -3.11 -12.04
C TYR A 176 38.40 -4.32 -11.23
N ASP A 177 38.79 -4.07 -9.98
CA ASP A 177 39.10 -5.15 -9.04
C ASP A 177 37.83 -6.03 -8.85
N GLY A 178 37.97 -7.31 -9.14
CA GLY A 178 36.83 -8.25 -9.13
C GLY A 178 35.85 -8.17 -10.30
N GLY A 179 36.09 -7.31 -11.31
CA GLY A 179 35.15 -7.13 -12.43
C GLY A 179 34.95 -8.41 -13.26
N ALA A 180 36.01 -9.14 -13.57
CA ALA A 180 35.91 -10.43 -14.28
C ALA A 180 35.13 -11.47 -13.45
N ALA A 181 35.40 -11.56 -12.15
CA ALA A 181 34.70 -12.46 -11.24
C ALA A 181 33.19 -12.14 -11.12
N LEU A 182 32.82 -10.85 -11.15
CA LEU A 182 31.44 -10.39 -11.18
C LEU A 182 30.73 -10.91 -12.44
N LEU A 183 31.30 -10.70 -13.63
CA LEU A 183 30.73 -11.16 -14.89
C LEU A 183 30.58 -12.68 -14.94
N GLU A 184 31.57 -13.41 -14.46
CA GLU A 184 31.50 -14.88 -14.37
C GLU A 184 30.39 -15.33 -13.40
N ALA A 185 30.23 -14.69 -12.25
CA ALA A 185 29.14 -14.98 -11.32
C ALA A 185 27.75 -14.71 -11.93
N LEU A 186 27.59 -13.60 -12.67
CA LEU A 186 26.36 -13.28 -13.39
C LEU A 186 26.05 -14.29 -14.50
N ALA A 187 27.07 -14.73 -15.27
CA ALA A 187 26.91 -15.76 -16.29
C ALA A 187 26.42 -17.09 -15.73
N ARG A 188 26.77 -17.41 -14.49
CA ARG A 188 26.28 -18.59 -13.76
C ARG A 188 24.93 -18.36 -13.06
N SER A 189 24.25 -17.25 -13.32
CA SER A 189 23.00 -16.87 -12.64
C SER A 189 23.15 -16.77 -11.11
N ALA A 190 24.34 -16.55 -10.60
CA ALA A 190 24.56 -16.20 -9.21
C ALA A 190 24.10 -14.76 -8.95
N ALA A 191 23.72 -14.46 -7.73
CA ALA A 191 23.31 -13.11 -7.30
C ALA A 191 24.44 -12.41 -6.52
N PRO A 192 25.56 -12.04 -7.17
CA PRO A 192 26.70 -11.42 -6.50
C PRO A 192 26.29 -10.03 -6.01
N ARG A 193 26.83 -9.65 -4.85
CA ARG A 193 26.74 -8.27 -4.36
C ARG A 193 28.01 -7.53 -4.76
N ALA A 194 27.84 -6.40 -5.44
CA ALA A 194 28.95 -5.57 -5.86
C ALA A 194 28.63 -4.10 -5.54
N VAL A 195 29.67 -3.34 -5.22
CA VAL A 195 29.61 -1.88 -5.08
C VAL A 195 30.55 -1.31 -6.13
N TRP A 196 30.05 -0.39 -6.91
CA TRP A 196 30.82 0.36 -7.88
C TRP A 196 31.28 1.64 -7.21
N THR A 197 32.58 1.81 -7.05
CA THR A 197 33.22 3.01 -6.50
C THR A 197 34.03 3.72 -7.56
#